data_f0d60ad5ebf6668dedfa8f0db460c066
#
_entry.id   f0d60ad5ebf6668dedfa8f0db460c066
#
_cell.length_a   1.000
_cell.length_b   1.000
_cell.length_c   1.000
_cell.angle_alpha   90.00
_cell.angle_beta   90.00
_cell.angle_gamma   90.00
#
_symmetry.space_group_name_H-M   'P 1'
#
loop_
_entity.id
_entity.type
_entity.pdbx_description
1 polymer ?
#
loop_
_entity_poly.entity_id
_entity_poly.type
_entity_poly.pdbx_seq_one_letter_code
_entity_poly.pdbx_strand_id
1 'polypeptide(L)'
;MSVLSVNGMKSMRLIYLEDNNMTVSNHRSPCTMCLMNRRNFLKTGCTAGAVGLVAGPQHLLAAATRDKVKIRILYSLHDVVQPQPDWPNSGFDFAPVMERITSELTKRCPGFEFVTAMAKGPEEAKAVLESDQTAGIDGYLVYQLNCWNRVVQTIVESGKPVLYADFQYGGSGGFLVYTAEFLRKPSPNLAFVASSDLEDLTEAVRCFALVKQGGSPADFSAAVTQKRISRTPAP
;
A
#
# COMPACT_ATOMS: atom_id res chain seq x y z
N MET A 1 39.84 47.04 5.46
CA MET A 1 38.76 47.36 4.53
C MET A 1 39.11 46.72 3.19
N SER A 2 38.50 45.64 2.84
CA SER A 2 38.48 45.11 1.48
C SER A 2 37.26 44.23 1.34
N VAL A 3 36.35 44.69 0.51
CA VAL A 3 35.09 44.04 0.16
C VAL A 3 35.42 43.04 -0.95
N LEU A 4 35.18 41.75 -0.74
CA LEU A 4 35.21 40.73 -1.79
C LEU A 4 33.80 40.45 -2.27
N SER A 5 33.57 40.84 -3.52
CA SER A 5 32.37 40.57 -4.33
C SER A 5 32.26 39.09 -4.66
N VAL A 6 31.13 38.48 -4.36
CA VAL A 6 30.78 37.14 -4.80
C VAL A 6 29.85 37.27 -6.01
N ASN A 7 30.39 37.14 -7.19
CA ASN A 7 29.63 36.90 -8.43
C ASN A 7 29.90 35.47 -8.90
N GLY A 8 28.86 34.72 -9.19
CA GLY A 8 29.03 33.50 -9.97
C GLY A 8 28.04 32.36 -9.70
N MET A 9 26.74 32.61 -9.73
CA MET A 9 25.77 31.54 -9.86
C MET A 9 25.58 31.19 -11.34
N LYS A 10 26.33 30.20 -11.82
CA LYS A 10 26.12 29.64 -13.15
C LYS A 10 24.88 28.74 -13.14
N SER A 11 23.91 29.13 -13.92
CA SER A 11 22.74 28.38 -14.33
C SER A 11 23.13 27.01 -14.90
N MET A 12 22.72 25.94 -14.23
CA MET A 12 22.85 24.58 -14.73
C MET A 12 21.63 24.29 -15.63
N ARG A 13 21.82 24.43 -16.96
CA ARG A 13 20.85 23.98 -17.96
C ARG A 13 20.85 22.47 -17.95
N LEU A 14 19.70 21.87 -17.62
CA LEU A 14 19.41 20.46 -17.88
C LEU A 14 19.25 20.27 -19.39
N ILE A 15 20.13 19.50 -20.01
CA ILE A 15 20.01 19.07 -21.39
C ILE A 15 19.08 17.84 -21.38
N TYR A 16 17.87 18.01 -21.88
CA TYR A 16 17.02 16.89 -22.27
C TYR A 16 17.49 16.43 -23.66
N LEU A 17 17.94 15.20 -23.75
CA LEU A 17 18.12 14.49 -25.02
C LEU A 17 16.74 13.95 -25.44
N GLU A 18 16.14 14.63 -26.42
CA GLU A 18 15.12 14.02 -27.28
C GLU A 18 15.87 13.15 -28.28
N ASP A 19 15.50 11.88 -28.34
CA ASP A 19 15.40 11.08 -29.54
C ASP A 19 14.95 9.67 -29.17
N ASN A 20 13.73 9.32 -29.57
CA ASN A 20 13.50 8.01 -30.19
C ASN A 20 12.09 7.93 -30.77
N ASN A 21 12.11 8.16 -32.09
CA ASN A 21 11.04 7.89 -33.01
C ASN A 21 10.78 6.38 -33.07
N MET A 22 9.80 5.88 -32.29
CA MET A 22 9.29 4.51 -32.42
C MET A 22 7.99 4.54 -33.22
N THR A 23 8.11 4.13 -34.45
CA THR A 23 6.99 3.78 -35.34
C THR A 23 6.17 2.66 -34.67
N VAL A 24 4.99 3.00 -34.18
CA VAL A 24 4.02 2.04 -33.66
C VAL A 24 3.34 1.33 -34.82
N SER A 25 3.77 0.09 -35.09
CA SER A 25 3.09 -0.83 -35.98
C SER A 25 1.76 -1.25 -35.35
N ASN A 26 0.65 -0.79 -35.95
CA ASN A 26 -0.71 -1.10 -35.56
C ASN A 26 -1.08 -2.53 -36.00
N HIS A 27 -0.68 -3.56 -35.28
CA HIS A 27 -1.28 -4.89 -35.39
C HIS A 27 -2.49 -5.02 -34.46
N ARG A 28 -3.66 -4.65 -34.96
CA ARG A 28 -4.93 -5.00 -34.36
C ARG A 28 -5.22 -6.46 -34.63
N SER A 29 -4.94 -7.36 -33.69
CA SER A 29 -5.53 -8.69 -33.67
C SER A 29 -7.02 -8.54 -33.30
N PRO A 30 -7.96 -9.07 -34.09
CA PRO A 30 -9.37 -9.01 -33.73
C PRO A 30 -9.65 -9.94 -32.55
N CYS A 31 -10.09 -9.36 -31.44
CA CYS A 31 -10.55 -10.07 -30.28
C CYS A 31 -11.83 -10.85 -30.65
N THR A 32 -11.74 -12.16 -30.76
CA THR A 32 -12.83 -13.06 -31.15
C THR A 32 -14.00 -13.10 -30.16
N MET A 33 -13.92 -12.40 -29.03
CA MET A 33 -14.96 -12.35 -27.99
C MET A 33 -16.01 -11.23 -28.19
N CYS A 34 -15.85 -10.35 -29.17
CA CYS A 34 -16.81 -9.23 -29.38
C CYS A 34 -18.00 -9.53 -30.30
N LEU A 35 -18.20 -10.77 -30.75
CA LEU A 35 -19.28 -11.13 -31.69
C LEU A 35 -20.41 -11.96 -31.08
N MET A 36 -20.53 -12.06 -29.76
CA MET A 36 -21.71 -12.66 -29.14
C MET A 36 -22.83 -11.63 -29.04
N ASN A 37 -23.73 -11.68 -30.02
CA ASN A 37 -24.99 -10.92 -30.01
C ASN A 37 -25.89 -11.46 -28.89
N ARG A 38 -26.63 -10.57 -28.18
CA ARG A 38 -27.55 -10.90 -27.08
C ARG A 38 -28.56 -12.01 -27.43
N ARG A 39 -28.94 -12.15 -28.70
CA ARG A 39 -29.84 -13.22 -29.17
C ARG A 39 -29.16 -14.60 -29.16
N ASN A 40 -27.87 -14.72 -29.36
CA ASN A 40 -27.13 -15.98 -29.34
C ASN A 40 -26.86 -16.45 -27.91
N PHE A 41 -26.66 -15.52 -26.97
CA PHE A 41 -26.54 -15.83 -25.54
C PHE A 41 -27.81 -16.53 -24.98
N LEU A 42 -29.00 -16.08 -25.38
CA LEU A 42 -30.27 -16.65 -24.92
C LEU A 42 -30.60 -18.00 -25.57
N LYS A 43 -30.08 -18.30 -26.77
CA LYS A 43 -30.29 -19.57 -27.45
C LYS A 43 -29.41 -20.71 -26.93
N THR A 44 -28.22 -20.39 -26.42
CA THR A 44 -27.28 -21.39 -25.84
C THR A 44 -27.64 -21.76 -24.41
N GLY A 45 -28.41 -20.92 -23.71
CA GLY A 45 -28.84 -21.14 -22.34
C GLY A 45 -30.02 -22.13 -22.13
N CYS A 46 -30.73 -22.51 -23.21
CA CYS A 46 -31.97 -23.25 -23.06
C CYS A 46 -31.85 -24.77 -23.34
N THR A 47 -30.71 -25.33 -23.67
CA THR A 47 -30.54 -26.74 -24.00
C THR A 47 -29.80 -27.59 -22.95
N ALA A 48 -29.46 -27.05 -21.79
CA ALA A 48 -28.80 -27.80 -20.71
C ALA A 48 -29.67 -27.95 -19.45
N GLY A 49 -30.97 -27.93 -19.58
CA GLY A 49 -31.88 -27.83 -18.43
C GLY A 49 -32.81 -29.02 -18.26
N ALA A 50 -32.36 -30.29 -18.33
CA ALA A 50 -33.22 -31.41 -17.97
C ALA A 50 -32.44 -32.67 -17.56
N VAL A 51 -31.55 -32.61 -16.57
CA VAL A 51 -31.21 -33.75 -15.69
C VAL A 51 -30.60 -33.18 -14.41
N GLY A 52 -31.27 -33.34 -13.26
CA GLY A 52 -30.61 -33.05 -11.97
C GLY A 52 -31.41 -32.24 -10.97
N LEU A 53 -32.67 -32.53 -10.79
CA LEU A 53 -33.46 -32.08 -9.62
C LEU A 53 -33.40 -33.15 -8.53
N VAL A 54 -32.29 -33.23 -7.78
CA VAL A 54 -32.25 -33.62 -6.35
C VAL A 54 -30.89 -33.17 -5.77
N ALA A 55 -30.69 -31.89 -5.57
CA ALA A 55 -29.72 -31.40 -4.61
C ALA A 55 -30.35 -30.15 -3.98
N GLY A 56 -30.68 -30.27 -2.71
CA GLY A 56 -31.39 -29.26 -1.96
C GLY A 56 -30.68 -27.91 -1.95
N PRO A 57 -31.35 -26.81 -1.50
CA PRO A 57 -30.88 -25.45 -1.59
C PRO A 57 -29.68 -25.10 -0.68
N GLN A 58 -28.93 -26.11 -0.23
CA GLN A 58 -27.78 -25.88 0.67
C GLN A 58 -26.45 -25.56 -0.05
N HIS A 59 -26.38 -25.72 -1.39
CA HIS A 59 -25.16 -25.43 -2.15
C HIS A 59 -25.04 -23.96 -2.66
N LEU A 60 -26.06 -23.14 -2.47
CA LEU A 60 -26.02 -21.74 -2.89
C LEU A 60 -25.58 -20.78 -1.77
N LEU A 61 -25.38 -21.26 -0.54
CA LEU A 61 -24.87 -20.46 0.57
C LEU A 61 -23.38 -20.66 0.85
N ALA A 62 -22.70 -21.52 0.13
CA ALA A 62 -21.25 -21.51 0.04
C ALA A 62 -20.79 -20.55 -1.07
N ALA A 63 -21.39 -19.36 -1.14
CA ALA A 63 -20.71 -18.19 -1.69
C ALA A 63 -19.50 -17.99 -0.81
N ALA A 64 -18.34 -18.47 -1.32
CA ALA A 64 -17.05 -18.46 -0.70
C ALA A 64 -16.95 -17.31 0.30
N THR A 65 -16.76 -17.61 1.57
CA THR A 65 -16.04 -16.73 2.48
C THR A 65 -14.67 -16.56 1.83
N ARG A 66 -14.58 -15.61 0.88
CA ARG A 66 -13.29 -15.22 0.32
C ARG A 66 -12.50 -14.85 1.54
N ASP A 67 -11.45 -15.62 1.82
CA ASP A 67 -10.57 -15.33 2.94
C ASP A 67 -10.20 -13.86 2.86
N LYS A 68 -10.53 -13.10 3.92
CA LYS A 68 -10.21 -11.69 4.00
C LYS A 68 -8.71 -11.51 3.81
N VAL A 69 -8.32 -10.42 3.20
CA VAL A 69 -6.91 -10.01 3.16
C VAL A 69 -6.50 -9.62 4.57
N LYS A 70 -5.53 -10.33 5.15
CA LYS A 70 -5.10 -10.13 6.54
C LYS A 70 -3.88 -9.25 6.60
N ILE A 71 -4.03 -8.06 7.15
CA ILE A 71 -2.99 -7.03 7.22
C ILE A 71 -2.58 -6.79 8.66
N ARG A 72 -1.26 -6.83 8.91
CA ARG A 72 -0.69 -6.32 10.15
C ARG A 72 -0.55 -4.80 10.05
N ILE A 73 -1.28 -4.06 10.88
CA ILE A 73 -0.98 -2.63 11.10
C ILE A 73 0.08 -2.57 12.20
N LEU A 74 1.28 -2.16 11.84
CA LEU A 74 2.38 -1.97 12.76
C LEU A 74 2.60 -0.48 13.02
N TYR A 75 2.20 -0.05 14.19
CA TYR A 75 2.44 1.31 14.64
C TYR A 75 3.87 1.47 15.11
N SER A 76 4.61 2.33 14.45
CA SER A 76 6.03 2.61 14.68
C SER A 76 6.14 3.84 15.57
N LEU A 77 6.39 3.65 16.87
CA LEU A 77 6.40 4.70 17.90
C LEU A 77 7.33 4.34 19.07
N HIS A 78 7.73 5.35 19.86
CA HIS A 78 8.59 5.13 21.02
C HIS A 78 7.81 4.58 22.23
N ASP A 79 6.60 5.07 22.45
CA ASP A 79 5.64 4.54 23.43
C ASP A 79 4.23 5.05 23.10
N VAL A 80 3.20 4.47 23.75
CA VAL A 80 1.80 4.91 23.58
C VAL A 80 1.62 6.35 24.01
N VAL A 81 2.28 6.74 25.12
CA VAL A 81 2.38 8.13 25.55
C VAL A 81 3.80 8.60 25.26
N GLN A 82 3.95 9.69 24.52
CA GLN A 82 5.24 10.23 24.12
C GLN A 82 6.15 10.48 25.32
N PRO A 83 7.27 9.73 25.47
CA PRO A 83 8.04 9.74 26.70
C PRO A 83 9.00 10.92 26.84
N GLN A 84 9.40 11.54 25.75
CA GLN A 84 10.45 12.55 25.69
C GLN A 84 10.10 13.67 24.71
N PRO A 85 10.76 14.84 24.82
CA PRO A 85 10.57 15.92 23.86
C PRO A 85 10.96 15.49 22.45
N ASP A 86 9.97 15.38 21.59
CA ASP A 86 10.05 15.08 20.17
C ASP A 86 8.75 15.57 19.53
N TRP A 87 8.45 15.22 18.31
CA TRP A 87 7.17 15.43 17.69
C TRP A 87 6.29 14.17 17.76
N PRO A 88 5.05 14.28 18.22
CA PRO A 88 4.47 15.39 18.99
C PRO A 88 5.10 15.53 20.38
N ASN A 89 4.73 16.60 21.10
CA ASN A 89 5.32 16.91 22.40
C ASN A 89 5.22 15.77 23.41
N SER A 90 6.15 15.74 24.38
CA SER A 90 6.09 14.84 25.53
C SER A 90 4.70 14.84 26.19
N GLY A 91 4.21 13.67 26.53
CA GLY A 91 2.86 13.46 27.08
C GLY A 91 1.76 13.32 26.03
N PHE A 92 2.06 13.42 24.73
CA PHE A 92 1.05 13.16 23.70
C PHE A 92 0.63 11.68 23.73
N ASP A 93 -0.69 11.45 23.79
CA ASP A 93 -1.27 10.10 23.76
C ASP A 93 -1.60 9.68 22.33
N PHE A 94 -0.93 8.63 21.84
CA PHE A 94 -1.17 8.07 20.53
C PHE A 94 -2.35 7.11 20.46
N ALA A 95 -2.88 6.63 21.60
CA ALA A 95 -3.95 5.63 21.60
C ALA A 95 -5.17 6.07 20.78
N PRO A 96 -5.70 7.31 20.92
CA PRO A 96 -6.83 7.77 20.13
C PRO A 96 -6.52 7.83 18.61
N VAL A 97 -5.27 8.12 18.24
CA VAL A 97 -4.83 8.15 16.84
C VAL A 97 -4.85 6.75 16.24
N MET A 98 -4.25 5.78 16.95
CA MET A 98 -4.20 4.37 16.53
C MET A 98 -5.60 3.77 16.40
N GLU A 99 -6.46 4.03 17.39
CA GLU A 99 -7.86 3.58 17.39
C GLU A 99 -8.62 4.16 16.19
N ARG A 100 -8.51 5.46 15.92
CA ARG A 100 -9.14 6.11 14.78
C ARG A 100 -8.70 5.50 13.46
N ILE A 101 -7.38 5.30 13.25
CA ILE A 101 -6.84 4.73 12.02
C ILE A 101 -7.36 3.31 11.83
N THR A 102 -7.28 2.46 12.86
CA THR A 102 -7.73 1.07 12.80
C THR A 102 -9.23 0.99 12.52
N SER A 103 -10.06 1.76 13.24
CA SER A 103 -11.52 1.72 13.07
C SER A 103 -11.96 2.23 11.70
N GLU A 104 -11.37 3.32 11.21
CA GLU A 104 -11.70 3.84 9.89
C GLU A 104 -11.26 2.90 8.76
N LEU A 105 -10.09 2.28 8.84
CA LEU A 105 -9.67 1.28 7.86
C LEU A 105 -10.58 0.05 7.88
N THR A 106 -10.95 -0.43 9.06
CA THR A 106 -11.89 -1.56 9.20
C THR A 106 -13.24 -1.25 8.57
N LYS A 107 -13.76 -0.05 8.80
CA LYS A 107 -15.03 0.42 8.24
C LYS A 107 -14.97 0.57 6.71
N ARG A 108 -13.87 1.13 6.17
CA ARG A 108 -13.72 1.44 4.75
C ARG A 108 -13.26 0.27 3.90
N CYS A 109 -12.66 -0.76 4.52
CA CYS A 109 -12.14 -1.95 3.86
C CYS A 109 -12.75 -3.24 4.43
N PRO A 110 -14.06 -3.50 4.24
CA PRO A 110 -14.76 -4.64 4.86
C PRO A 110 -14.25 -6.01 4.39
N GLY A 111 -13.54 -6.07 3.24
CA GLY A 111 -12.88 -7.27 2.73
C GLY A 111 -11.52 -7.58 3.39
N PHE A 112 -11.13 -6.80 4.39
CA PHE A 112 -9.85 -6.92 5.09
C PHE A 112 -10.02 -7.30 6.55
N GLU A 113 -9.03 -7.99 7.10
CA GLU A 113 -8.85 -8.23 8.52
C GLU A 113 -7.59 -7.46 8.96
N PHE A 114 -7.73 -6.59 9.95
CA PHE A 114 -6.61 -5.81 10.47
C PHE A 114 -6.23 -6.34 11.86
N VAL A 115 -4.95 -6.65 12.03
CA VAL A 115 -4.36 -7.05 13.31
C VAL A 115 -3.31 -6.04 13.68
N THR A 116 -3.45 -5.40 14.83
CA THR A 116 -2.54 -4.31 15.25
C THR A 116 -1.37 -4.84 16.07
N ALA A 117 -0.23 -4.17 15.94
CA ALA A 117 0.93 -4.32 16.82
C ALA A 117 1.65 -2.97 16.92
N MET A 118 2.58 -2.87 17.86
CA MET A 118 3.47 -1.72 18.05
C MET A 118 4.92 -2.19 17.99
N ALA A 119 5.81 -1.32 17.54
CA ALA A 119 7.25 -1.55 17.62
C ALA A 119 7.99 -0.23 17.84
N LYS A 120 8.95 -0.25 18.78
CA LYS A 120 9.81 0.89 19.13
C LYS A 120 11.09 0.91 18.31
N GLY A 121 11.43 -0.24 17.71
CA GLY A 121 12.68 -0.40 16.97
C GLY A 121 12.80 -1.73 16.25
N PRO A 122 13.98 -2.02 15.68
CA PRO A 122 14.21 -3.22 14.90
C PRO A 122 13.96 -4.55 15.66
N GLU A 123 14.29 -4.62 16.94
CA GLU A 123 14.15 -5.86 17.73
C GLU A 123 12.67 -6.23 17.93
N GLU A 124 11.83 -5.25 18.27
CA GLU A 124 10.39 -5.48 18.41
C GLU A 124 9.74 -5.76 17.04
N ALA A 125 10.22 -5.11 15.96
CA ALA A 125 9.77 -5.40 14.61
C ALA A 125 10.09 -6.84 14.19
N LYS A 126 11.28 -7.36 14.53
CA LYS A 126 11.65 -8.79 14.32
C LYS A 126 10.73 -9.73 15.10
N ALA A 127 10.46 -9.43 16.38
CA ALA A 127 9.56 -10.23 17.20
C ALA A 127 8.13 -10.29 16.58
N VAL A 128 7.66 -9.18 15.99
CA VAL A 128 6.39 -9.17 15.25
C VAL A 128 6.49 -10.08 14.01
N LEU A 129 7.56 -10.01 13.22
CA LEU A 129 7.76 -10.89 12.06
C LEU A 129 7.78 -12.37 12.46
N GLU A 130 8.43 -12.72 13.56
CA GLU A 130 8.48 -14.08 14.09
C GLU A 130 7.08 -14.56 14.48
N SER A 131 6.31 -13.75 15.20
CA SER A 131 4.92 -14.07 15.58
C SER A 131 4.01 -14.24 14.37
N ASP A 132 4.29 -13.54 13.28
CA ASP A 132 3.48 -13.51 12.07
C ASP A 132 3.77 -14.67 11.09
N GLN A 133 4.80 -15.49 11.33
CA GLN A 133 5.12 -16.63 10.48
C GLN A 133 3.95 -17.62 10.34
N THR A 134 3.18 -17.80 11.41
CA THR A 134 2.02 -18.71 11.45
C THR A 134 0.67 -18.00 11.47
N ALA A 135 0.67 -16.66 11.55
CA ALA A 135 -0.56 -15.87 11.71
C ALA A 135 -1.33 -15.63 10.39
N GLY A 136 -0.80 -16.07 9.26
CA GLY A 136 -1.46 -15.90 7.95
C GLY A 136 -1.52 -14.44 7.47
N ILE A 137 -0.55 -13.62 7.86
CA ILE A 137 -0.47 -12.21 7.44
C ILE A 137 -0.12 -12.14 5.95
N ASP A 138 -0.93 -11.41 5.17
CA ASP A 138 -0.73 -11.21 3.74
C ASP A 138 0.18 -10.02 3.42
N GLY A 139 0.25 -9.03 4.31
CA GLY A 139 1.10 -7.85 4.16
C GLY A 139 1.11 -6.95 5.39
N TYR A 140 1.89 -5.91 5.33
CA TYR A 140 2.14 -4.99 6.44
C TYR A 140 1.80 -3.55 6.08
N LEU A 141 1.05 -2.87 6.94
CA LEU A 141 0.94 -1.42 6.97
C LEU A 141 1.82 -0.92 8.11
N VAL A 142 2.98 -0.34 7.81
CA VAL A 142 3.82 0.32 8.79
C VAL A 142 3.41 1.78 8.87
N TYR A 143 2.83 2.18 9.99
CA TYR A 143 2.35 3.54 10.23
C TYR A 143 3.31 4.29 11.16
N GLN A 144 4.03 5.26 10.60
CA GLN A 144 5.07 6.00 11.30
C GLN A 144 4.46 7.07 12.20
N LEU A 145 4.52 6.88 13.51
CA LEU A 145 4.00 7.82 14.51
C LEU A 145 5.09 8.68 15.13
N ASN A 146 6.29 8.12 15.33
CA ASN A 146 7.49 8.84 15.77
C ASN A 146 8.63 8.69 14.78
N CYS A 147 9.63 9.59 14.87
CA CYS A 147 10.85 9.53 14.06
C CYS A 147 11.87 8.51 14.60
N TRP A 148 12.87 8.17 13.78
CA TRP A 148 14.15 7.54 14.12
C TRP A 148 14.11 6.12 14.73
N ASN A 149 13.05 5.35 14.52
CA ASN A 149 12.90 4.01 15.10
C ASN A 149 13.23 2.83 14.16
N ARG A 150 13.44 3.07 12.85
CA ARG A 150 13.91 2.07 11.87
C ARG A 150 13.06 0.79 11.76
N VAL A 151 11.80 0.84 12.12
CA VAL A 151 10.88 -0.30 12.09
C VAL A 151 10.62 -0.74 10.65
N VAL A 152 10.38 0.20 9.74
CA VAL A 152 10.04 -0.10 8.34
C VAL A 152 11.15 -0.86 7.62
N GLN A 153 12.42 -0.55 7.88
CA GLN A 153 13.55 -1.25 7.28
C GLN A 153 13.52 -2.74 7.62
N THR A 154 13.24 -3.07 8.89
CA THR A 154 13.13 -4.46 9.35
C THR A 154 11.93 -5.17 8.72
N ILE A 155 10.77 -4.52 8.66
CA ILE A 155 9.56 -5.14 8.09
C ILE A 155 9.69 -5.42 6.60
N VAL A 156 10.40 -4.58 5.86
CA VAL A 156 10.65 -4.77 4.41
C VAL A 156 11.43 -6.08 4.14
N GLU A 157 12.28 -6.53 5.09
CA GLU A 157 13.02 -7.79 4.99
C GLU A 157 12.12 -9.03 4.98
N SER A 158 10.85 -8.91 5.37
CA SER A 158 9.87 -9.99 5.28
C SER A 158 9.62 -10.49 3.86
N GLY A 159 9.92 -9.70 2.84
CA GLY A 159 9.60 -9.97 1.45
C GLY A 159 8.10 -9.88 1.10
N LYS A 160 7.22 -9.73 2.10
CA LYS A 160 5.78 -9.50 1.89
C LYS A 160 5.52 -8.06 1.47
N PRO A 161 4.36 -7.76 0.86
CA PRO A 161 3.96 -6.38 0.56
C PRO A 161 3.95 -5.50 1.80
N VAL A 162 4.60 -4.34 1.71
CA VAL A 162 4.69 -3.35 2.79
C VAL A 162 4.20 -2.00 2.29
N LEU A 163 3.17 -1.47 2.94
CA LEU A 163 2.74 -0.09 2.77
C LEU A 163 3.32 0.75 3.91
N TYR A 164 4.10 1.77 3.58
CA TYR A 164 4.65 2.70 4.55
C TYR A 164 3.87 4.01 4.53
N ALA A 165 3.30 4.38 5.67
CA ALA A 165 2.49 5.59 5.84
C ALA A 165 3.02 6.44 6.99
N ASP A 166 2.78 7.74 6.95
CA ASP A 166 3.17 8.64 8.02
C ASP A 166 2.00 9.14 8.86
N PHE A 167 2.31 9.50 10.10
CA PHE A 167 1.44 10.31 10.93
C PHE A 167 1.82 11.78 10.73
N GLN A 168 0.90 12.53 10.17
CA GLN A 168 1.12 13.94 9.89
C GLN A 168 1.49 14.68 11.18
N TYR A 169 2.56 15.46 11.12
CA TYR A 169 3.20 16.21 12.22
C TYR A 169 3.95 15.37 13.28
N GLY A 170 3.80 14.04 13.32
CA GLY A 170 4.52 13.19 14.27
C GLY A 170 5.67 12.45 13.62
N GLY A 171 5.35 11.50 12.73
CA GLY A 171 6.31 10.60 12.09
C GLY A 171 7.00 11.14 10.84
N SER A 172 6.55 12.29 10.30
CA SER A 172 6.92 12.76 8.95
C SER A 172 8.43 12.95 8.72
N GLY A 173 9.20 13.36 9.72
CA GLY A 173 10.67 13.50 9.60
C GLY A 173 11.34 12.15 9.33
N GLY A 174 11.02 11.12 10.12
CA GLY A 174 11.49 9.76 9.92
C GLY A 174 10.98 9.18 8.60
N PHE A 175 9.71 9.40 8.28
CA PHE A 175 9.10 8.96 7.03
C PHE A 175 9.86 9.49 5.81
N LEU A 176 10.15 10.78 5.75
CA LEU A 176 10.87 11.41 4.63
C LEU A 176 12.29 10.85 4.48
N VAL A 177 13.03 10.72 5.58
CA VAL A 177 14.42 10.20 5.55
C VAL A 177 14.44 8.75 5.10
N TYR A 178 13.56 7.90 5.63
CA TYR A 178 13.51 6.47 5.27
C TYR A 178 12.97 6.27 3.85
N THR A 179 11.97 7.04 3.42
CA THR A 179 11.51 7.01 2.04
C THR A 179 12.63 7.41 1.07
N ALA A 180 13.43 8.45 1.40
CA ALA A 180 14.58 8.84 0.60
C ALA A 180 15.67 7.75 0.55
N GLU A 181 15.86 6.97 1.61
CA GLU A 181 16.73 5.80 1.61
C GLU A 181 16.23 4.75 0.60
N PHE A 182 14.95 4.40 0.65
CA PHE A 182 14.34 3.42 -0.27
C PHE A 182 14.26 3.91 -1.72
N LEU A 183 14.17 5.21 -1.96
CA LEU A 183 14.27 5.75 -3.32
C LEU A 183 15.67 5.57 -3.92
N ARG A 184 16.72 5.61 -3.09
CA ARG A 184 18.11 5.35 -3.51
C ARG A 184 18.42 3.85 -3.62
N LYS A 185 17.77 3.02 -2.79
CA LYS A 185 17.91 1.56 -2.77
C LYS A 185 16.51 0.93 -2.81
N PRO A 186 15.89 0.85 -3.99
CA PRO A 186 14.52 0.39 -4.12
C PRO A 186 14.33 -1.03 -3.59
N SER A 187 13.22 -1.25 -2.88
CA SER A 187 12.74 -2.56 -2.51
C SER A 187 11.45 -2.85 -3.26
N PRO A 188 11.35 -3.98 -3.99
CA PRO A 188 10.22 -4.26 -4.85
C PRO A 188 8.90 -4.48 -4.10
N ASN A 189 8.97 -4.80 -2.82
CA ASN A 189 7.81 -5.07 -1.97
C ASN A 189 7.33 -3.85 -1.16
N LEU A 190 8.00 -2.69 -1.29
CA LEU A 190 7.66 -1.49 -0.53
C LEU A 190 6.95 -0.46 -1.41
N ALA A 191 5.82 -0.01 -0.92
CA ALA A 191 5.14 1.19 -1.40
C ALA A 191 4.97 2.18 -0.25
N PHE A 192 4.72 3.46 -0.56
CA PHE A 192 4.48 4.47 0.47
C PHE A 192 3.36 5.42 0.09
N VAL A 193 2.69 5.95 1.11
CA VAL A 193 1.68 6.99 1.01
C VAL A 193 1.97 8.07 2.03
N ALA A 194 2.07 9.32 1.54
CA ALA A 194 2.23 10.52 2.35
C ALA A 194 1.02 11.41 2.07
N SER A 195 0.04 11.41 2.95
CA SER A 195 -1.17 12.21 2.78
C SER A 195 -1.86 12.44 4.11
N SER A 196 -2.49 13.60 4.26
CA SER A 196 -3.40 13.90 5.37
C SER A 196 -4.83 13.41 5.12
N ASP A 197 -5.13 12.99 3.88
CA ASP A 197 -6.42 12.43 3.51
C ASP A 197 -6.44 10.92 3.76
N LEU A 198 -7.34 10.49 4.62
CA LEU A 198 -7.52 9.08 4.93
C LEU A 198 -7.99 8.25 3.73
N GLU A 199 -8.62 8.88 2.73
CA GLU A 199 -8.99 8.18 1.49
C GLU A 199 -7.76 7.73 0.70
N ASP A 200 -6.69 8.52 0.67
CA ASP A 200 -5.44 8.13 0.02
C ASP A 200 -4.83 6.89 0.68
N LEU A 201 -4.84 6.83 2.01
CA LEU A 201 -4.41 5.64 2.75
C LEU A 201 -5.32 4.44 2.44
N THR A 202 -6.63 4.65 2.42
CA THR A 202 -7.62 3.61 2.14
C THR A 202 -7.43 3.02 0.74
N GLU A 203 -7.26 3.86 -0.28
CA GLU A 203 -7.01 3.43 -1.66
C GLU A 203 -5.70 2.64 -1.79
N ALA A 204 -4.64 3.06 -1.08
CA ALA A 204 -3.38 2.33 -1.05
C ALA A 204 -3.53 0.97 -0.35
N VAL A 205 -4.26 0.90 0.77
CA VAL A 205 -4.55 -0.35 1.48
C VAL A 205 -5.34 -1.33 0.62
N ARG A 206 -6.31 -0.86 -0.17
CA ARG A 206 -7.08 -1.72 -1.07
C ARG A 206 -6.21 -2.45 -2.10
N CYS A 207 -5.02 -1.93 -2.43
CA CYS A 207 -4.09 -2.60 -3.34
C CYS A 207 -3.57 -3.94 -2.80
N PHE A 208 -3.58 -4.18 -1.48
CA PHE A 208 -3.24 -5.49 -0.93
C PHE A 208 -4.14 -6.63 -1.43
N ALA A 209 -5.34 -6.33 -1.93
CA ALA A 209 -6.22 -7.33 -2.52
C ALA A 209 -5.57 -8.06 -3.72
N LEU A 210 -4.61 -7.46 -4.41
CA LEU A 210 -3.86 -8.06 -5.50
C LEU A 210 -3.12 -9.33 -5.05
N VAL A 211 -2.65 -9.38 -3.80
CA VAL A 211 -1.91 -10.54 -3.25
C VAL A 211 -2.80 -11.79 -3.22
N LYS A 212 -4.07 -11.65 -2.81
CA LYS A 212 -5.05 -12.76 -2.83
C LYS A 212 -5.45 -13.18 -4.24
N GLN A 213 -5.16 -12.36 -5.23
CA GLN A 213 -5.40 -12.64 -6.65
C GLN A 213 -4.17 -13.24 -7.35
N GLY A 214 -3.12 -13.58 -6.59
CA GLY A 214 -1.87 -14.13 -7.11
C GLY A 214 -0.87 -13.09 -7.58
N GLY A 215 -1.11 -11.81 -7.33
CA GLY A 215 -0.15 -10.73 -7.61
C GLY A 215 1.08 -10.80 -6.70
N SER A 216 2.21 -10.40 -7.24
CA SER A 216 3.47 -10.32 -6.50
C SER A 216 3.52 -9.06 -5.59
N PRO A 217 4.45 -9.00 -4.62
CA PRO A 217 4.72 -7.78 -3.88
C PRO A 217 5.11 -6.58 -4.76
N ALA A 218 5.74 -6.83 -5.90
CA ALA A 218 6.08 -5.79 -6.87
C ALA A 218 4.83 -5.23 -7.59
N ASP A 219 3.85 -6.09 -7.90
CA ASP A 219 2.58 -5.64 -8.48
C ASP A 219 1.80 -4.76 -7.51
N PHE A 220 1.82 -5.11 -6.21
CA PHE A 220 1.27 -4.27 -5.15
C PHE A 220 1.93 -2.89 -5.13
N SER A 221 3.26 -2.85 -5.10
CA SER A 221 4.04 -1.61 -5.06
C SER A 221 3.77 -0.72 -6.29
N ALA A 222 3.70 -1.33 -7.48
CA ALA A 222 3.36 -0.63 -8.71
C ALA A 222 1.93 -0.05 -8.67
N ALA A 223 0.95 -0.82 -8.18
CA ALA A 223 -0.43 -0.37 -8.08
C ALA A 223 -0.59 0.83 -7.14
N VAL A 224 0.05 0.81 -5.96
CA VAL A 224 0.05 1.95 -5.03
C VAL A 224 0.69 3.18 -5.66
N THR A 225 1.82 3.01 -6.36
CA THR A 225 2.51 4.10 -7.06
C THR A 225 1.61 4.71 -8.13
N GLN A 226 0.92 3.90 -8.92
CA GLN A 226 0.01 4.37 -9.94
C GLN A 226 -1.16 5.17 -9.34
N LYS A 227 -1.75 4.73 -8.24
CA LYS A 227 -2.80 5.46 -7.51
C LYS A 227 -2.30 6.83 -7.04
N ARG A 228 -1.13 6.88 -6.46
CA ARG A 228 -0.50 8.13 -6.00
C ARG A 228 -0.29 9.11 -7.15
N ILE A 229 0.23 8.66 -8.29
CA ILE A 229 0.48 9.51 -9.46
C ILE A 229 -0.84 10.04 -10.04
N SER A 230 -1.86 9.19 -10.14
CA SER A 230 -3.16 9.58 -10.72
C SER A 230 -3.91 10.63 -9.89
N ARG A 231 -3.60 10.77 -8.60
CA ARG A 231 -4.21 11.76 -7.70
C ARG A 231 -3.40 13.06 -7.57
N THR A 232 -2.16 13.07 -8.05
CA THR A 232 -1.37 14.30 -8.07
C THR A 232 -1.91 15.19 -9.19
N PRO A 233 -2.33 16.43 -8.89
CA PRO A 233 -2.72 17.38 -9.93
C PRO A 233 -1.60 17.55 -10.95
N ALA A 234 -1.95 17.64 -12.23
CA ALA A 234 -0.98 18.02 -13.25
C ALA A 234 -0.43 19.43 -12.94
N PRO A 235 0.88 19.65 -13.15
CA PRO A 235 1.51 20.94 -12.90
C PRO A 235 0.95 22.05 -13.79
#